data_06e45e7e2279d5a5d393f5e3356bd9ff
#
_entry.id   06e45e7e2279d5a5d393f5e3356bd9ff
#
_cell.length_a   1.000
_cell.length_b   1.000
_cell.length_c   1.000
_cell.angle_alpha   90.00
_cell.angle_beta   90.00
_cell.angle_gamma   90.00
#
_symmetry.space_group_name_H-M   'P 1'
#
loop_
_entity.id
_entity.type
_entity.pdbx_description
1 polymer ?
#
loop_
_entity_poly.entity_id
_entity_poly.type
_entity_poly.pdbx_seq_one_letter_code
_entity_poly.pdbx_strand_id
1 'polypeptide(L)'
;MAKAYWIAFYKSISDQDKFAAYAKLAPAAIQAMGGKFIARGPAAQVYENGMKQRVVVIEFPNLAQATAAHDSPAYKEALKALDGAADRDMRIVEGLEG
;
A
#
# COMPACT_ATOMS: atom_id res chain seq x y z
N MET A 1 -6.19 -21.45 1.64
CA MET A 1 -5.15 -20.60 2.24
C MET A 1 -5.69 -19.22 2.51
N ALA A 2 -5.24 -18.61 3.57
CA ALA A 2 -5.66 -17.27 3.90
C ALA A 2 -5.10 -16.24 2.90
N LYS A 3 -5.91 -15.30 2.52
CA LYS A 3 -5.45 -14.12 1.79
C LYS A 3 -4.62 -13.24 2.72
N ALA A 4 -3.89 -12.30 2.15
CA ALA A 4 -3.17 -11.31 2.94
C ALA A 4 -3.54 -9.92 2.46
N TYR A 5 -3.43 -8.96 3.36
CA TYR A 5 -3.79 -7.57 3.08
C TYR A 5 -2.62 -6.68 3.43
N TRP A 6 -2.25 -5.85 2.47
CA TRP A 6 -1.24 -4.82 2.64
C TRP A 6 -2.01 -3.53 2.85
N ILE A 7 -1.86 -2.94 4.03
CA ILE A 7 -2.60 -1.74 4.42
C ILE A 7 -1.61 -0.63 4.67
N ALA A 8 -1.79 0.49 3.97
CA ALA A 8 -0.96 1.67 4.12
C ALA A 8 -1.79 2.82 4.67
N PHE A 9 -1.36 3.36 5.80
CA PHE A 9 -1.97 4.55 6.39
C PHE A 9 -1.01 5.71 6.18
N TYR A 10 -1.43 6.70 5.40
CA TYR A 10 -0.59 7.87 5.12
C TYR A 10 -0.74 8.87 6.24
N LYS A 11 0.37 9.27 6.86
CA LYS A 11 0.38 10.32 7.87
C LYS A 11 0.59 11.68 7.24
N SER A 12 1.49 11.75 6.27
CA SER A 12 1.77 12.99 5.53
C SER A 12 2.42 12.68 4.20
N ILE A 13 2.31 13.64 3.29
CA ILE A 13 3.01 13.62 2.00
C ILE A 13 3.72 14.96 1.89
N SER A 14 5.06 14.93 1.86
CA SER A 14 5.87 16.15 1.87
C SER A 14 6.18 16.68 0.47
N ASP A 15 6.03 15.86 -0.57
CA ASP A 15 6.31 16.24 -1.95
C ASP A 15 5.30 15.54 -2.87
N GLN A 16 4.34 16.31 -3.37
CA GLN A 16 3.26 15.76 -4.21
C GLN A 16 3.77 15.26 -5.56
N ASP A 17 4.82 15.87 -6.11
CA ASP A 17 5.37 15.43 -7.39
C ASP A 17 6.03 14.06 -7.26
N LYS A 18 6.77 13.84 -6.19
CA LYS A 18 7.38 12.54 -5.90
C LYS A 18 6.31 11.49 -5.63
N PHE A 19 5.26 11.86 -4.89
CA PHE A 19 4.15 10.95 -4.65
C PHE A 19 3.46 10.58 -5.97
N ALA A 20 3.25 11.54 -6.86
CA ALA A 20 2.65 11.27 -8.17
C ALA A 20 3.50 10.32 -9.01
N ALA A 21 4.82 10.48 -8.98
CA ALA A 21 5.75 9.57 -9.67
C ALA A 21 5.65 8.15 -9.10
N TYR A 22 5.59 8.02 -7.77
CA TYR A 22 5.38 6.74 -7.11
C TYR A 22 4.04 6.11 -7.54
N ALA A 23 2.98 6.90 -7.55
CA ALA A 23 1.63 6.43 -7.88
C ALA A 23 1.49 5.95 -9.32
N LYS A 24 2.39 6.35 -10.21
CA LYS A 24 2.43 5.84 -11.59
C LYS A 24 3.09 4.47 -11.67
N LEU A 25 4.03 4.16 -10.78
CA LEU A 25 4.82 2.93 -10.83
C LEU A 25 4.27 1.83 -9.91
N ALA A 26 3.81 2.20 -8.72
CA ALA A 26 3.45 1.23 -7.70
C ALA A 26 2.29 0.31 -8.08
N PRO A 27 1.18 0.81 -8.68
CA PRO A 27 0.07 -0.10 -9.00
C PRO A 27 0.46 -1.23 -9.93
N ALA A 28 1.23 -0.95 -10.98
CA ALA A 28 1.66 -1.98 -11.92
C ALA A 28 2.56 -3.02 -11.24
N ALA A 29 3.49 -2.56 -10.38
CA ALA A 29 4.39 -3.43 -9.64
C ALA A 29 3.62 -4.37 -8.71
N ILE A 30 2.63 -3.83 -8.01
CA ILE A 30 1.81 -4.58 -7.05
C ILE A 30 0.91 -5.58 -7.79
N GLN A 31 0.26 -5.14 -8.86
CA GLN A 31 -0.64 -5.99 -9.64
C GLN A 31 0.11 -7.15 -10.33
N ALA A 32 1.33 -6.90 -10.77
CA ALA A 32 2.16 -7.95 -11.38
C ALA A 32 2.45 -9.10 -10.42
N MET A 33 2.40 -8.84 -9.11
CA MET A 33 2.64 -9.86 -8.08
C MET A 33 1.34 -10.40 -7.49
N GLY A 34 0.20 -10.13 -8.14
CA GLY A 34 -1.09 -10.66 -7.72
C GLY A 34 -1.87 -9.78 -6.77
N GLY A 35 -1.42 -8.55 -6.53
CA GLY A 35 -2.13 -7.61 -5.68
C GLY A 35 -3.34 -7.00 -6.37
N LYS A 36 -4.40 -6.78 -5.59
CA LYS A 36 -5.63 -6.15 -6.06
C LYS A 36 -5.98 -5.01 -5.11
N PHE A 37 -6.05 -3.79 -5.62
CA PHE A 37 -6.49 -2.66 -4.82
C PHE A 37 -7.98 -2.79 -4.54
N ILE A 38 -8.35 -2.86 -3.26
CA ILE A 38 -9.75 -3.01 -2.86
C ILE A 38 -10.30 -1.78 -2.15
N ALA A 39 -9.43 -0.89 -1.66
CA ALA A 39 -9.83 0.40 -1.11
C ALA A 39 -8.66 1.37 -1.25
N ARG A 40 -8.96 2.62 -1.61
CA ARG A 40 -7.93 3.64 -1.78
C ARG A 40 -8.56 5.02 -1.73
N GLY A 41 -8.09 5.86 -0.82
CA GLY A 41 -8.56 7.22 -0.69
C GLY A 41 -8.56 7.70 0.75
N PRO A 42 -9.04 8.92 1.01
CA PRO A 42 -9.17 9.41 2.38
C PRO A 42 -10.19 8.58 3.16
N ALA A 43 -10.05 8.52 4.48
CA ALA A 43 -11.00 7.80 5.31
C ALA A 43 -12.38 8.48 5.22
N ALA A 44 -13.41 7.67 4.97
CA ALA A 44 -14.79 8.18 4.88
C ALA A 44 -15.34 8.55 6.25
N GLN A 45 -14.97 7.78 7.27
CA GLN A 45 -15.35 8.01 8.67
C GLN A 45 -14.16 7.70 9.55
N VAL A 46 -13.98 8.44 10.63
CA VAL A 46 -12.94 8.14 11.62
C VAL A 46 -13.56 8.11 13.00
N TYR A 47 -12.99 7.27 13.85
CA TYR A 47 -13.42 7.08 15.23
C TYR A 47 -12.21 7.12 16.13
N GLU A 48 -12.41 7.53 17.37
CA GLU A 48 -11.37 7.58 18.40
C GLU A 48 -10.16 8.38 17.90
N ASN A 49 -8.98 7.79 17.80
CA ASN A 49 -7.77 8.46 17.34
C ASN A 49 -7.50 8.24 15.86
N GLY A 50 -8.50 7.86 15.09
CA GLY A 50 -8.36 7.63 13.66
C GLY A 50 -7.97 8.89 12.90
N MET A 51 -7.20 8.71 11.82
CA MET A 51 -6.76 9.80 10.97
C MET A 51 -7.56 9.83 9.67
N LYS A 52 -7.90 11.04 9.20
CA LYS A 52 -8.65 11.21 7.96
C LYS A 52 -7.82 11.03 6.70
N GLN A 53 -6.52 10.98 6.83
CA GLN A 53 -5.60 10.89 5.71
C GLN A 53 -5.82 9.61 4.91
N ARG A 54 -5.14 9.55 3.77
CA ARG A 54 -5.29 8.48 2.79
C ARG A 54 -5.00 7.11 3.38
N VAL A 55 -5.86 6.14 3.04
CA VAL A 55 -5.68 4.73 3.37
C VAL A 55 -5.70 3.94 2.06
N VAL A 56 -4.84 2.94 1.95
CA VAL A 56 -4.82 2.02 0.82
C VAL A 56 -4.87 0.60 1.34
N VAL A 57 -5.77 -0.21 0.80
CA VAL A 57 -5.88 -1.63 1.14
C VAL A 57 -5.70 -2.45 -0.12
N ILE A 58 -4.76 -3.37 -0.10
CA ILE A 58 -4.43 -4.23 -1.23
C ILE A 58 -4.56 -5.68 -0.79
N GLU A 59 -5.30 -6.47 -1.57
CA GLU A 59 -5.51 -7.88 -1.30
C GLU A 59 -4.54 -8.72 -2.12
N PHE A 60 -3.94 -9.73 -1.51
CA PHE A 60 -3.06 -10.69 -2.15
C PHE A 60 -3.58 -12.11 -1.90
N PRO A 61 -3.28 -13.06 -2.80
CA PRO A 61 -3.72 -14.45 -2.61
C PRO A 61 -3.19 -15.10 -1.33
N ASN A 62 -1.99 -14.67 -0.87
CA ASN A 62 -1.37 -15.21 0.35
C ASN A 62 -0.29 -14.25 0.85
N LEU A 63 0.20 -14.52 2.06
CA LEU A 63 1.22 -13.71 2.69
C LEU A 63 2.53 -13.66 1.90
N ALA A 64 2.95 -14.80 1.35
CA ALA A 64 4.21 -14.87 0.62
C ALA A 64 4.22 -13.93 -0.59
N GLN A 65 3.10 -13.85 -1.33
CA GLN A 65 2.98 -12.95 -2.47
C GLN A 65 2.94 -11.49 -2.06
N ALA A 66 2.28 -11.17 -0.96
CA ALA A 66 2.26 -9.80 -0.45
C ALA A 66 3.68 -9.33 -0.09
N THR A 67 4.44 -10.16 0.60
CA THR A 67 5.81 -9.87 0.99
C THR A 67 6.71 -9.77 -0.26
N ALA A 68 6.56 -10.70 -1.19
CA ALA A 68 7.34 -10.68 -2.43
C ALA A 68 7.07 -9.42 -3.27
N ALA A 69 5.83 -8.94 -3.28
CA ALA A 69 5.48 -7.71 -3.98
C ALA A 69 6.22 -6.51 -3.39
N HIS A 70 6.24 -6.39 -2.08
CA HIS A 70 6.96 -5.31 -1.39
C HIS A 70 8.46 -5.36 -1.69
N ASP A 71 9.03 -6.55 -1.77
CA ASP A 71 10.46 -6.74 -1.96
C ASP A 71 10.85 -6.83 -3.44
N SER A 72 9.89 -6.73 -4.36
CA SER A 72 10.17 -6.87 -5.79
C SER A 72 11.00 -5.70 -6.32
N PRO A 73 11.82 -5.95 -7.37
CA PRO A 73 12.60 -4.87 -8.00
C PRO A 73 11.72 -3.74 -8.53
N ALA A 74 10.56 -4.06 -9.10
CA ALA A 74 9.64 -3.06 -9.64
C ALA A 74 9.09 -2.15 -8.53
N TYR A 75 8.74 -2.70 -7.37
CA TYR A 75 8.26 -1.89 -6.27
C TYR A 75 9.39 -1.05 -5.66
N LYS A 76 10.61 -1.58 -5.63
CA LYS A 76 11.77 -0.81 -5.17
C LYS A 76 12.01 0.41 -6.05
N GLU A 77 11.79 0.31 -7.37
CA GLU A 77 11.87 1.46 -8.26
C GLU A 77 10.79 2.50 -7.92
N ALA A 78 9.58 2.05 -7.58
CA ALA A 78 8.52 2.95 -7.13
C ALA A 78 8.93 3.68 -5.85
N LEU A 79 9.56 2.97 -4.89
CA LEU A 79 10.05 3.60 -3.65
C LEU A 79 11.15 4.61 -3.91
N LYS A 80 12.01 4.37 -4.89
CA LYS A 80 13.03 5.37 -5.28
C LYS A 80 12.37 6.64 -5.80
N ALA A 81 11.32 6.52 -6.59
CA ALA A 81 10.58 7.66 -7.09
C ALA A 81 9.93 8.45 -5.95
N LEU A 82 9.42 7.74 -4.94
CA LEU A 82 8.83 8.37 -3.75
C LEU A 82 9.88 9.13 -2.92
N ASP A 83 11.09 8.58 -2.83
CA ASP A 83 12.26 9.22 -2.20
C ASP A 83 11.95 9.84 -0.83
N GLY A 84 11.27 9.06 0.03
CA GLY A 84 10.95 9.51 1.38
C GLY A 84 9.89 10.60 1.49
N ALA A 85 9.18 10.90 0.40
CA ALA A 85 8.20 11.99 0.38
C ALA A 85 6.88 11.68 1.09
N ALA A 86 6.71 10.49 1.63
CA ALA A 86 5.52 10.12 2.39
C ALA A 86 5.92 9.48 3.71
N ASP A 87 5.23 9.87 4.78
CA ASP A 87 5.31 9.22 6.08
C ASP A 87 4.11 8.30 6.21
N ARG A 88 4.36 7.00 6.24
CA ARG A 88 3.30 5.99 6.22
C ARG A 88 3.49 4.96 7.31
N ASP A 89 2.35 4.45 7.82
CA ASP A 89 2.32 3.24 8.61
C ASP A 89 1.85 2.13 7.66
N MET A 90 2.74 1.22 7.31
CA MET A 90 2.43 0.11 6.40
C MET A 90 2.48 -1.21 7.13
N ARG A 91 1.44 -2.02 6.93
CA ARG A 91 1.33 -3.33 7.57
C ARG A 91 0.82 -4.36 6.59
N ILE A 92 1.30 -5.58 6.73
CA ILE A 92 0.74 -6.74 6.03
C ILE A 92 0.17 -7.66 7.09
N VAL A 93 -1.09 -8.03 6.92
CA VAL A 93 -1.79 -8.90 7.87
C VAL A 93 -2.46 -10.03 7.10
N GLU A 94 -2.40 -11.23 7.66
CA GLU A 94 -3.13 -12.36 7.07
C GLU A 94 -4.61 -12.24 7.37
N GLY A 95 -5.42 -12.57 6.36
CA GLY A 95 -6.86 -12.64 6.52
C GLY A 95 -7.26 -13.86 7.34
N LEU A 96 -8.48 -13.85 7.80
CA LEU A 96 -9.04 -15.02 8.47
C LEU A 96 -9.34 -16.08 7.43
N GLU A 97 -9.07 -17.34 7.78
CA GLU A 97 -9.43 -18.46 6.95
C GLU A 97 -10.93 -18.75 7.09
N GLY A 98 -11.51 -19.18 6.00
CA GLY A 98 -12.92 -19.54 6.02
C GLY A 98 -13.65 -19.16 4.76
#